data_3e7d011ab23d38514fe1adc0329734e5
#
_entry.id   3e7d011ab23d38514fe1adc0329734e5
#
_cell.length_a   1.000
_cell.length_b   1.000
_cell.length_c   1.000
_cell.angle_alpha   90.00
_cell.angle_beta   90.00
_cell.angle_gamma   90.00
#
_symmetry.space_group_name_H-M   'P 1'
#
loop_
_entity.id
_entity.type
_entity.pdbx_description
1 polymer ?
#
loop_
_entity_poly.entity_id
_entity_poly.type
_entity_poly.pdbx_seq_one_letter_code
_entity_poly.pdbx_strand_id
1 'polypeptide(L)'
;MCDTFPGLQYQDSPMLSLYVRFKLFPSTKALFVPHLAELMKTMAEEPTFVSAVLSEDSADADELVLFEVWNGSQEEWLSEQPQKPYRAIYDDATKEFVADKEVRFLAPIVVQN
;
A
#
# COMPACT_ATOMS: atom_id res chain seq x y z
N MET A 1 -5.67 28.11 -13.63
CA MET A 1 -4.30 28.51 -13.32
C MET A 1 -3.30 27.46 -13.75
N CYS A 2 -2.33 27.86 -14.54
CA CYS A 2 -1.32 26.93 -14.99
C CYS A 2 -0.27 26.69 -13.93
N ASP A 3 0.18 25.48 -13.89
CA ASP A 3 1.33 25.15 -13.10
C ASP A 3 2.58 25.65 -13.81
N THR A 4 3.47 26.32 -13.07
CA THR A 4 4.65 26.94 -13.63
C THR A 4 5.94 26.20 -13.29
N PHE A 5 5.88 25.08 -12.59
CA PHE A 5 7.06 24.34 -12.16
C PHE A 5 7.14 23.02 -12.91
N PRO A 6 8.12 22.88 -13.84
CA PRO A 6 8.30 21.59 -14.53
C PRO A 6 8.53 20.46 -13.56
N GLY A 7 7.87 19.34 -13.75
CA GLY A 7 7.99 18.18 -12.89
C GLY A 7 7.19 18.25 -11.60
N LEU A 8 6.61 19.41 -11.28
CA LEU A 8 5.78 19.56 -10.09
C LEU A 8 4.32 19.63 -10.53
N GLN A 9 3.51 18.73 -9.98
CA GLN A 9 2.08 18.68 -10.33
C GLN A 9 1.24 18.76 -9.06
N TYR A 10 0.25 19.63 -9.10
CA TYR A 10 -0.79 19.67 -8.08
C TYR A 10 -1.86 18.66 -8.43
N GLN A 11 -2.43 18.04 -7.43
CA GLN A 11 -3.40 16.98 -7.63
C GLN A 11 -4.73 17.54 -8.12
N ASP A 12 -5.06 17.31 -9.40
CA ASP A 12 -6.32 17.72 -10.02
C ASP A 12 -7.35 16.60 -10.03
N SER A 13 -6.91 15.36 -10.04
CA SER A 13 -7.76 14.18 -10.08
C SER A 13 -7.63 13.40 -8.79
N PRO A 14 -8.67 12.65 -8.39
CA PRO A 14 -8.56 11.84 -7.18
C PRO A 14 -7.37 10.90 -7.26
N MET A 15 -6.60 10.89 -6.20
CA MET A 15 -5.47 9.99 -6.02
C MET A 15 -5.39 9.65 -4.55
N LEU A 16 -4.96 8.45 -4.25
CA LEU A 16 -4.93 7.93 -2.90
C LEU A 16 -3.57 7.34 -2.60
N SER A 17 -3.04 7.63 -1.42
CA SER A 17 -1.89 6.90 -0.90
C SER A 17 -2.31 6.13 0.35
N LEU A 18 -1.77 4.94 0.51
CA LEU A 18 -1.95 4.16 1.73
C LEU A 18 -0.59 3.95 2.39
N TYR A 19 -0.57 4.18 3.68
CA TYR A 19 0.54 3.84 4.54
C TYR A 19 0.09 2.65 5.38
N VAL A 20 0.76 1.50 5.23
CA VAL A 20 0.40 0.29 5.96
C VAL A 20 1.63 -0.17 6.74
N ARG A 21 1.53 -0.15 8.06
CA ARG A 21 2.60 -0.60 8.94
C ARG A 21 2.23 -1.98 9.49
N PHE A 22 3.17 -2.90 9.38
CA PHE A 22 3.03 -4.25 9.94
C PHE A 22 4.09 -4.45 11.02
N LYS A 23 3.65 -4.85 12.20
CA LYS A 23 4.53 -5.37 13.22
C LYS A 23 4.39 -6.88 13.20
N LEU A 24 5.46 -7.59 12.90
CA LEU A 24 5.44 -9.04 12.78
C LEU A 24 5.84 -9.68 14.11
N PHE A 25 5.32 -10.87 14.36
CA PHE A 25 5.86 -11.70 15.43
C PHE A 25 7.30 -12.07 15.09
N PRO A 26 8.17 -12.25 16.11
CA PRO A 26 9.57 -12.59 15.85
C PRO A 26 9.70 -13.84 14.99
N SER A 27 10.67 -13.81 14.09
CA SER A 27 11.03 -14.96 13.24
C SER A 27 10.01 -15.32 12.18
N THR A 28 9.03 -14.45 11.89
CA THR A 28 8.01 -14.74 10.86
C THR A 28 8.23 -13.97 9.57
N LYS A 29 9.17 -13.04 9.51
CA LYS A 29 9.34 -12.19 8.34
C LYS A 29 9.61 -12.99 7.07
N ALA A 30 10.44 -14.01 7.13
CA ALA A 30 10.76 -14.83 5.95
C ALA A 30 9.54 -15.61 5.43
N LEU A 31 8.55 -15.85 6.29
CA LEU A 31 7.30 -16.49 5.89
C LEU A 31 6.29 -15.46 5.38
N PHE A 32 6.29 -14.27 5.95
CA PHE A 32 5.33 -13.21 5.64
C PHE A 32 5.63 -12.54 4.30
N VAL A 33 6.89 -12.15 4.06
CA VAL A 33 7.26 -11.33 2.90
C VAL A 33 6.87 -11.96 1.56
N PRO A 34 7.04 -13.27 1.33
CA PRO A 34 6.62 -13.85 0.06
C PRO A 34 5.12 -13.68 -0.22
N HIS A 35 4.28 -13.78 0.80
CA HIS A 35 2.83 -13.58 0.64
C HIS A 35 2.51 -12.14 0.28
N LEU A 36 3.16 -11.19 0.94
CA LEU A 36 2.95 -9.77 0.65
C LEU A 36 3.48 -9.40 -0.73
N ALA A 37 4.62 -9.95 -1.13
CA ALA A 37 5.15 -9.73 -2.47
C ALA A 37 4.19 -10.23 -3.55
N GLU A 38 3.55 -11.37 -3.31
CA GLU A 38 2.57 -11.91 -4.24
C GLU A 38 1.31 -11.02 -4.30
N LEU A 39 0.87 -10.50 -3.15
CA LEU A 39 -0.23 -9.54 -3.11
C LEU A 39 0.12 -8.29 -3.92
N MET A 40 1.32 -7.76 -3.75
CA MET A 40 1.76 -6.57 -4.47
C MET A 40 1.77 -6.82 -5.98
N LYS A 41 2.19 -8.00 -6.40
CA LYS A 41 2.21 -8.38 -7.81
C LYS A 41 0.80 -8.41 -8.39
N THR A 42 -0.15 -8.96 -7.65
CA THR A 42 -1.55 -9.00 -8.09
C THR A 42 -2.17 -7.61 -8.11
N MET A 43 -1.90 -6.79 -7.09
CA MET A 43 -2.35 -5.39 -7.06
C MET A 43 -1.86 -4.62 -8.28
N ALA A 44 -0.64 -4.89 -8.72
CA ALA A 44 -0.04 -4.18 -9.84
C ALA A 44 -0.75 -4.46 -11.17
N GLU A 45 -1.60 -5.48 -11.22
CA GLU A 45 -2.42 -5.78 -12.40
C GLU A 45 -3.73 -4.99 -12.43
N GLU A 46 -4.09 -4.32 -11.33
CA GLU A 46 -5.31 -3.54 -11.27
C GLU A 46 -5.18 -2.24 -12.07
N PRO A 47 -6.24 -1.84 -12.80
CA PRO A 47 -6.16 -0.64 -13.65
C PRO A 47 -5.87 0.65 -12.89
N THR A 48 -6.26 0.74 -11.63
CA THR A 48 -6.08 1.95 -10.83
C THR A 48 -4.79 1.97 -10.04
N PHE A 49 -4.02 0.89 -10.06
CA PHE A 49 -2.77 0.81 -9.32
C PHE A 49 -1.70 1.74 -9.95
N VAL A 50 -0.98 2.47 -9.11
CA VAL A 50 0.13 3.32 -9.57
C VAL A 50 1.47 2.76 -9.12
N SER A 51 1.66 2.56 -7.83
CA SER A 51 2.94 2.05 -7.31
C SER A 51 2.79 1.49 -5.90
N ALA A 52 3.74 0.68 -5.50
CA ALA A 52 3.86 0.20 -4.14
C ALA A 52 5.31 -0.07 -3.81
N VAL A 53 5.72 0.28 -2.59
CA VAL A 53 7.06 0.02 -2.09
C VAL A 53 6.95 -0.60 -0.72
N LEU A 54 7.56 -1.77 -0.55
CA LEU A 54 7.67 -2.42 0.76
C LEU A 54 9.06 -2.13 1.32
N SER A 55 9.09 -1.61 2.54
CA SER A 55 10.33 -1.25 3.22
C SER A 55 10.40 -1.90 4.59
N GLU A 56 11.61 -2.15 5.05
CA GLU A 56 11.86 -2.61 6.39
C GLU A 56 12.31 -1.40 7.22
N ASP A 57 11.80 -1.28 8.45
CA ASP A 57 12.24 -0.23 9.35
C ASP A 57 13.72 -0.45 9.68
N SER A 58 14.53 0.59 9.56
CA SER A 58 15.98 0.46 9.76
C SER A 58 16.36 0.15 11.20
N ALA A 59 15.47 0.40 12.14
CA ALA A 59 15.71 0.16 13.57
C ALA A 59 15.03 -1.10 14.08
N ASP A 60 14.13 -1.72 13.30
CA ASP A 60 13.38 -2.89 13.74
C ASP A 60 13.07 -3.79 12.54
N ALA A 61 13.78 -4.91 12.47
CA ALA A 61 13.66 -5.84 11.34
C ALA A 61 12.29 -6.53 11.28
N ASP A 62 11.53 -6.52 12.37
CA ASP A 62 10.19 -7.10 12.40
C ASP A 62 9.10 -6.09 12.08
N GLU A 63 9.47 -4.86 11.75
CA GLU A 63 8.52 -3.82 11.36
C GLU A 63 8.68 -3.48 9.89
N LEU A 64 7.61 -3.63 9.13
CA LEU A 64 7.59 -3.34 7.70
C LEU A 64 6.57 -2.25 7.41
N VAL A 65 6.86 -1.46 6.37
CA VAL A 65 5.93 -0.44 5.88
C VAL A 65 5.69 -0.66 4.40
N LEU A 66 4.43 -0.78 4.02
CA LEU A 66 4.02 -0.82 2.63
C LEU A 66 3.39 0.52 2.30
N PHE A 67 3.96 1.22 1.33
CA PHE A 67 3.42 2.48 0.85
C PHE A 67 2.86 2.27 -0.55
N GLU A 68 1.57 2.54 -0.72
CA GLU A 68 0.85 2.32 -1.99
C GLU A 68 0.31 3.62 -2.53
N VAL A 69 0.28 3.73 -3.85
CA VAL A 69 -0.35 4.85 -4.54
C VAL A 69 -1.32 4.30 -5.57
N TRP A 70 -2.54 4.83 -5.56
CA TRP A 70 -3.63 4.41 -6.44
C TRP A 70 -4.30 5.64 -7.08
N ASN A 71 -4.78 5.48 -8.30
CA ASN A 71 -5.69 6.45 -8.88
C ASN A 71 -7.09 6.21 -8.33
N GLY A 72 -7.85 7.30 -8.16
CA GLY A 72 -9.20 7.24 -7.63
C GLY A 72 -9.28 7.76 -6.21
N SER A 73 -10.48 7.81 -5.67
CA SER A 73 -10.73 8.31 -4.33
C SER A 73 -10.63 7.19 -3.29
N GLN A 74 -10.51 7.57 -2.03
CA GLN A 74 -10.57 6.62 -0.93
C GLN A 74 -11.89 5.85 -0.93
N GLU A 75 -12.98 6.53 -1.25
CA GLU A 75 -14.30 5.91 -1.30
C GLU A 75 -14.37 4.83 -2.37
N GLU A 76 -13.83 5.11 -3.55
CA GLU A 76 -13.79 4.13 -4.64
C GLU A 76 -12.93 2.92 -4.26
N TRP A 77 -11.77 3.17 -3.68
CA TRP A 77 -10.87 2.10 -3.26
C TRP A 77 -11.54 1.20 -2.22
N LEU A 78 -12.20 1.80 -1.23
CA LEU A 78 -12.88 1.05 -0.18
C LEU A 78 -14.07 0.26 -0.69
N SER A 79 -14.70 0.70 -1.78
CA SER A 79 -15.83 -0.03 -2.36
C SER A 79 -15.40 -1.22 -3.19
N GLU A 80 -14.17 -1.23 -3.68
CA GLU A 80 -13.69 -2.25 -4.62
C GLU A 80 -12.64 -3.18 -4.04
N GLN A 81 -11.56 -2.61 -3.49
CA GLN A 81 -10.37 -3.39 -3.14
C GLN A 81 -10.57 -4.39 -1.99
N PRO A 82 -11.21 -4.03 -0.87
CA PRO A 82 -11.37 -4.99 0.22
C PRO A 82 -12.16 -6.23 -0.16
N GLN A 83 -12.95 -6.16 -1.22
CA GLN A 83 -13.82 -7.25 -1.65
C GLN A 83 -13.14 -8.18 -2.66
N LYS A 84 -11.94 -7.86 -3.11
CA LYS A 84 -11.22 -8.71 -4.07
C LYS A 84 -10.85 -10.04 -3.41
N PRO A 85 -11.16 -11.18 -4.06
CA PRO A 85 -10.87 -12.49 -3.48
C PRO A 85 -9.40 -12.70 -3.09
N TYR A 86 -8.47 -12.13 -3.85
CA TYR A 86 -7.04 -12.32 -3.56
C TYR A 86 -6.64 -11.68 -2.21
N ARG A 87 -7.38 -10.68 -1.75
CA ARG A 87 -7.09 -10.06 -0.44
C ARG A 87 -7.50 -10.97 0.71
N ALA A 88 -8.63 -11.66 0.58
CA ALA A 88 -9.05 -12.62 1.58
C ALA A 88 -8.08 -13.80 1.68
N ILE A 89 -7.58 -14.25 0.53
CA ILE A 89 -6.58 -15.32 0.50
C ILE A 89 -5.31 -14.89 1.21
N TYR A 90 -4.84 -13.66 0.92
CA TYR A 90 -3.66 -13.09 1.56
C TYR A 90 -3.86 -12.95 3.07
N ASP A 91 -4.99 -12.37 3.49
CA ASP A 91 -5.27 -12.18 4.91
C ASP A 91 -5.28 -13.51 5.66
N ASP A 92 -5.90 -14.51 5.09
CA ASP A 92 -5.96 -15.84 5.73
C ASP A 92 -4.58 -16.48 5.82
N ALA A 93 -3.76 -16.32 4.79
CA ALA A 93 -2.42 -16.91 4.75
C ALA A 93 -1.45 -16.23 5.71
N THR A 94 -1.70 -14.95 6.08
CA THR A 94 -0.72 -14.15 6.83
C THR A 94 -1.13 -13.77 8.24
N LYS A 95 -2.37 -14.02 8.63
CA LYS A 95 -2.91 -13.55 9.91
C LYS A 95 -2.10 -14.01 11.12
N GLU A 96 -1.43 -15.15 11.03
CA GLU A 96 -0.64 -15.69 12.14
C GLU A 96 0.71 -15.00 12.29
N PHE A 97 1.16 -14.27 11.29
CA PHE A 97 2.47 -13.64 11.29
C PHE A 97 2.46 -12.20 11.79
N VAL A 98 1.29 -11.56 11.79
CA VAL A 98 1.15 -10.13 12.06
C VAL A 98 0.66 -9.91 13.49
N ALA A 99 1.52 -9.28 14.30
CA ALA A 99 1.18 -8.95 15.68
C ALA A 99 0.34 -7.69 15.79
N ASP A 100 0.60 -6.69 14.90
CA ASP A 100 -0.11 -5.43 14.89
C ASP A 100 -0.05 -4.83 13.49
N LYS A 101 -1.09 -4.09 13.13
CA LYS A 101 -1.19 -3.48 11.81
C LYS A 101 -1.86 -2.12 11.93
N GLU A 102 -1.30 -1.13 11.23
CA GLU A 102 -1.87 0.19 11.14
C GLU A 102 -2.05 0.56 9.68
N VAL A 103 -3.22 1.09 9.33
CA VAL A 103 -3.50 1.57 7.98
C VAL A 103 -3.88 3.03 8.04
N ARG A 104 -3.24 3.86 7.21
CA ARG A 104 -3.59 5.26 7.06
C ARG A 104 -3.88 5.55 5.61
N PHE A 105 -4.98 6.25 5.37
CA PHE A 105 -5.32 6.74 4.05
C PHE A 105 -4.87 8.19 3.95
N LEU A 106 -4.14 8.51 2.88
CA LEU A 106 -3.56 9.83 2.68
C LEU A 106 -4.04 10.37 1.34
N ALA A 107 -4.32 11.67 1.32
CA ALA A 107 -4.72 12.36 0.09
C ALA A 107 -3.52 13.16 -0.42
N PRO A 108 -2.87 12.74 -1.50
CA PRO A 108 -1.77 13.50 -2.08
C PRO A 108 -2.23 14.90 -2.49
N ILE A 109 -1.42 15.90 -2.17
CA ILE A 109 -1.71 17.28 -2.56
C ILE A 109 -0.71 17.82 -3.57
N VAL A 110 0.49 17.28 -3.58
CA VAL A 110 1.52 17.64 -4.56
C VAL A 110 2.21 16.36 -4.99
N VAL A 111 2.32 16.15 -6.29
CA VAL A 111 3.06 15.02 -6.86
C VAL A 111 4.15 15.59 -7.75
N GLN A 112 5.39 15.17 -7.53
CA GLN A 112 6.52 15.55 -8.37
C GLN A 112 7.16 14.31 -8.94
N ASN A 113 7.33 14.30 -10.24
CA ASN A 113 7.94 13.20 -10.97
C ASN A 113 9.39 13.49 -11.28
#